data_7e25d25bfc22317e198c46bfaca35579
#
_entry.id   7e25d25bfc22317e198c46bfaca35579
#
_cell.length_a   1.000
_cell.length_b   1.000
_cell.length_c   1.000
_cell.angle_alpha   90.00
_cell.angle_beta   90.00
_cell.angle_gamma   90.00
#
_symmetry.space_group_name_H-M   'P 1'
#
loop_
_entity.id
_entity.type
_entity.pdbx_description
1 polymer ?
#
loop_
_entity_poly.entity_id
_entity_poly.type
_entity_poly.pdbx_seq_one_letter_code
_entity_poly.pdbx_strand_id
1 'polypeptide(L)'
;MESKTFLDILPNNFRHEKSFFVQNNLTDIEKLSNLSDLEINEIQRTYSLCTLNNLKKIRAIAIFKKEIGISPPQAYLLLHCGISSIKSLSQSTPYELERKIGRLERNLRVKTDTDRTFTVLKEWIKKASQIDKSFGNLG
;
A
#
# COMPACT_ATOMS: atom_id res chain seq x y z
N MET A 1 -14.21 19.08 -13.05
CA MET A 1 -12.89 18.79 -12.51
C MET A 1 -12.84 17.34 -12.05
N GLU A 2 -12.02 16.56 -12.68
CA GLU A 2 -11.94 15.15 -12.35
C GLU A 2 -11.11 14.95 -11.08
N SER A 3 -11.68 14.24 -10.13
CA SER A 3 -10.94 13.87 -8.94
C SER A 3 -9.93 12.77 -9.30
N LYS A 4 -8.74 12.83 -8.71
CA LYS A 4 -7.74 11.80 -8.93
C LYS A 4 -8.20 10.50 -8.25
N THR A 5 -8.16 9.42 -9.00
CA THR A 5 -8.46 8.09 -8.46
C THR A 5 -7.24 7.55 -7.73
N PHE A 6 -7.44 6.46 -6.98
CA PHE A 6 -6.36 5.76 -6.31
C PHE A 6 -5.21 5.42 -7.27
N LEU A 7 -5.56 4.95 -8.47
CA LEU A 7 -4.56 4.53 -9.45
C LEU A 7 -3.73 5.71 -9.98
N ASP A 8 -4.33 6.90 -10.04
CA ASP A 8 -3.63 8.09 -10.54
C ASP A 8 -2.51 8.56 -9.62
N ILE A 9 -2.56 8.16 -8.35
CA ILE A 9 -1.58 8.56 -7.33
C ILE A 9 -0.42 7.58 -7.24
N LEU A 10 -0.52 6.43 -7.89
CA LEU A 10 0.54 5.42 -7.85
C LEU A 10 1.78 5.86 -8.61
N PRO A 11 2.98 5.46 -8.16
CA PRO A 11 4.23 5.76 -8.88
C PRO A 11 4.25 5.20 -10.30
N ASN A 12 5.10 5.79 -11.14
CA ASN A 12 5.19 5.43 -12.56
C ASN A 12 5.68 4.00 -12.82
N ASN A 13 6.35 3.38 -11.86
CA ASN A 13 6.80 2.00 -12.05
C ASN A 13 5.64 1.00 -12.07
N PHE A 14 4.42 1.44 -11.75
CA PHE A 14 3.20 0.62 -11.83
C PHE A 14 2.40 0.90 -13.10
N ARG A 15 2.99 1.55 -14.11
CA ARG A 15 2.24 1.99 -15.30
C ARG A 15 1.56 0.86 -16.05
N HIS A 16 2.18 -0.31 -16.13
CA HIS A 16 1.60 -1.46 -16.85
C HIS A 16 0.40 -2.04 -16.10
N GLU A 17 0.54 -2.18 -14.79
CA GLU A 17 -0.54 -2.66 -13.93
C GLU A 17 -1.70 -1.67 -13.91
N LYS A 18 -1.38 -0.39 -13.81
CA LYS A 18 -2.37 0.68 -13.84
C LYS A 18 -3.18 0.64 -15.14
N SER A 19 -2.48 0.50 -16.28
CA SER A 19 -3.13 0.40 -17.59
C SER A 19 -4.10 -0.78 -17.65
N PHE A 20 -3.67 -1.94 -17.13
CA PHE A 20 -4.52 -3.12 -17.07
C PHE A 20 -5.79 -2.86 -16.24
N PHE A 21 -5.63 -2.29 -15.05
CA PHE A 21 -6.77 -2.04 -14.16
C PHE A 21 -7.76 -1.06 -14.76
N VAL A 22 -7.26 0.00 -15.41
CA VAL A 22 -8.12 0.99 -16.06
C VAL A 22 -8.90 0.34 -17.22
N GLN A 23 -8.23 -0.43 -18.05
CA GLN A 23 -8.87 -1.08 -19.19
C GLN A 23 -9.93 -2.11 -18.80
N ASN A 24 -9.80 -2.69 -17.61
CA ASN A 24 -10.72 -3.72 -17.13
C ASN A 24 -11.70 -3.20 -16.07
N ASN A 25 -11.80 -1.88 -15.92
CA ASN A 25 -12.70 -1.24 -14.96
C ASN A 25 -12.49 -1.67 -13.51
N LEU A 26 -11.25 -1.99 -13.16
CA LEU A 26 -10.86 -2.36 -11.79
C LEU A 26 -10.15 -1.18 -11.13
N THR A 27 -10.88 -0.05 -11.00
CA THR A 27 -10.32 1.18 -10.45
C THR A 27 -10.75 1.43 -9.01
N ASP A 28 -11.66 0.62 -8.49
CA ASP A 28 -12.19 0.74 -7.13
C ASP A 28 -11.19 0.18 -6.13
N ILE A 29 -10.84 0.99 -5.14
CA ILE A 29 -9.89 0.61 -4.09
C ILE A 29 -10.35 -0.63 -3.34
N GLU A 30 -11.66 -0.81 -3.16
CA GLU A 30 -12.18 -1.98 -2.47
C GLU A 30 -11.91 -3.26 -3.26
N LYS A 31 -12.12 -3.23 -4.57
CA LYS A 31 -11.82 -4.36 -5.42
C LYS A 31 -10.32 -4.67 -5.45
N LEU A 32 -9.49 -3.64 -5.51
CA LEU A 32 -8.03 -3.81 -5.53
C LEU A 32 -7.52 -4.39 -4.22
N SER A 33 -8.08 -3.96 -3.09
CA SER A 33 -7.68 -4.48 -1.78
C SER A 33 -8.10 -5.93 -1.56
N ASN A 34 -9.13 -6.40 -2.27
CA ASN A 34 -9.68 -7.74 -2.11
C ASN A 34 -9.20 -8.74 -3.16
N LEU A 35 -8.24 -8.35 -4.00
CA LEU A 35 -7.68 -9.28 -4.99
C LEU A 35 -7.07 -10.48 -4.29
N SER A 36 -7.47 -11.68 -4.73
CA SER A 36 -6.89 -12.90 -4.21
C SER A 36 -5.56 -13.21 -4.90
N ASP A 37 -4.76 -14.08 -4.29
CA ASP A 37 -3.50 -14.52 -4.91
C ASP A 37 -3.78 -15.23 -6.24
N LEU A 38 -4.89 -15.96 -6.32
CA LEU A 38 -5.29 -16.64 -7.55
C LEU A 38 -5.58 -15.62 -8.66
N GLU A 39 -6.33 -14.56 -8.34
CA GLU A 39 -6.64 -13.51 -9.30
C GLU A 39 -5.37 -12.79 -9.77
N ILE A 40 -4.46 -12.51 -8.86
CA ILE A 40 -3.19 -11.86 -9.18
C ILE A 40 -2.36 -12.75 -10.11
N ASN A 41 -2.30 -14.05 -9.84
CA ASN A 41 -1.60 -15.00 -10.69
C ASN A 41 -2.21 -15.07 -12.09
N GLU A 42 -3.54 -15.02 -12.18
CA GLU A 42 -4.23 -15.02 -13.47
C GLU A 42 -3.93 -13.77 -14.30
N ILE A 43 -3.89 -12.59 -13.64
CA ILE A 43 -3.55 -11.36 -14.33
C ILE A 43 -2.14 -11.44 -14.89
N GLN A 44 -1.19 -11.90 -14.09
CA GLN A 44 0.21 -12.00 -14.51
C GLN A 44 0.38 -13.00 -15.67
N ARG A 45 -0.35 -14.11 -15.61
CA ARG A 45 -0.29 -15.13 -16.65
C ARG A 45 -0.86 -14.62 -17.98
N THR A 46 -1.94 -13.82 -17.91
CA THR A 46 -2.64 -13.32 -19.11
C THR A 46 -1.95 -12.09 -19.70
N TYR A 47 -1.40 -11.22 -18.85
CA TYR A 47 -0.81 -9.94 -19.25
C TYR A 47 0.65 -9.91 -18.81
N SER A 48 1.54 -10.26 -19.73
CA SER A 48 2.97 -10.45 -19.42
C SER A 48 3.69 -9.17 -18.92
N LEU A 49 3.15 -7.99 -19.23
CA LEU A 49 3.73 -6.73 -18.75
C LEU A 49 3.38 -6.45 -17.29
N CYS A 50 2.36 -7.11 -16.75
CA CYS A 50 2.03 -7.00 -15.33
C CYS A 50 2.87 -7.99 -14.53
N THR A 51 3.62 -7.50 -13.55
CA THR A 51 4.45 -8.37 -12.73
C THR A 51 3.70 -8.76 -11.46
N LEU A 52 3.96 -9.98 -11.00
CA LEU A 52 3.38 -10.49 -9.76
C LEU A 52 3.72 -9.59 -8.58
N ASN A 53 4.97 -9.17 -8.52
CA ASN A 53 5.47 -8.31 -7.45
C ASN A 53 4.72 -6.97 -7.40
N ASN A 54 4.56 -6.32 -8.55
CA ASN A 54 3.86 -5.03 -8.62
C ASN A 54 2.37 -5.17 -8.29
N LEU A 55 1.73 -6.24 -8.75
CA LEU A 55 0.33 -6.48 -8.45
C LEU A 55 0.11 -6.64 -6.94
N LYS A 56 0.99 -7.38 -6.27
CA LYS A 56 0.93 -7.55 -4.82
C LYS A 56 1.19 -6.24 -4.08
N LYS A 57 2.09 -5.42 -4.58
CA LYS A 57 2.37 -4.10 -3.99
C LYS A 57 1.17 -3.18 -4.11
N ILE A 58 0.50 -3.16 -5.26
CA ILE A 58 -0.71 -2.35 -5.45
C ILE A 58 -1.80 -2.79 -4.48
N ARG A 59 -1.98 -4.10 -4.32
CA ARG A 59 -2.95 -4.65 -3.35
C ARG A 59 -2.62 -4.18 -1.93
N ALA A 60 -1.35 -4.24 -1.55
CA ALA A 60 -0.91 -3.80 -0.22
C ALA A 60 -1.17 -2.32 -0.01
N ILE A 61 -0.87 -1.48 -1.01
CA ILE A 61 -1.13 -0.04 -0.94
C ILE A 61 -2.64 0.22 -0.79
N ALA A 62 -3.46 -0.52 -1.53
CA ALA A 62 -4.91 -0.38 -1.43
C ALA A 62 -5.41 -0.76 -0.05
N ILE A 63 -4.87 -1.82 0.54
CA ILE A 63 -5.23 -2.26 1.89
C ILE A 63 -4.88 -1.18 2.92
N PHE A 64 -3.66 -0.63 2.85
CA PHE A 64 -3.24 0.42 3.77
C PHE A 64 -4.13 1.66 3.65
N LYS A 65 -4.47 2.05 2.44
CA LYS A 65 -5.34 3.21 2.22
C LYS A 65 -6.75 2.96 2.74
N LYS A 66 -7.31 1.82 2.41
CA LYS A 66 -8.69 1.48 2.79
C LYS A 66 -8.83 1.26 4.29
N GLU A 67 -7.95 0.47 4.88
CA GLU A 67 -8.11 0.03 6.27
C GLU A 67 -7.58 1.05 7.28
N ILE A 68 -6.55 1.80 6.93
CA ILE A 68 -5.87 2.69 7.89
C ILE A 68 -5.94 4.15 7.47
N GLY A 69 -6.11 4.41 6.17
CA GLY A 69 -6.14 5.78 5.66
C GLY A 69 -4.76 6.32 5.30
N ILE A 70 -3.79 5.43 5.10
CA ILE A 70 -2.44 5.82 4.70
C ILE A 70 -2.47 6.18 3.21
N SER A 71 -1.92 7.35 2.85
CA SER A 71 -1.88 7.77 1.46
C SER A 71 -1.01 6.84 0.63
N PRO A 72 -1.30 6.67 -0.68
CA PRO A 72 -0.49 5.79 -1.53
C PRO A 72 1.01 6.10 -1.53
N PRO A 73 1.48 7.36 -1.59
CA PRO A 73 2.91 7.63 -1.49
C PRO A 73 3.52 7.17 -0.17
N GLN A 74 2.83 7.36 0.94
CA GLN A 74 3.31 6.91 2.25
C GLN A 74 3.30 5.39 2.34
N ALA A 75 2.25 4.75 1.84
CA ALA A 75 2.17 3.29 1.81
C ALA A 75 3.30 2.70 0.97
N TYR A 76 3.63 3.33 -0.15
CA TYR A 76 4.74 2.90 -0.99
C TYR A 76 6.07 2.95 -0.23
N LEU A 77 6.27 4.01 0.58
CA LEU A 77 7.46 4.10 1.42
C LEU A 77 7.51 2.98 2.46
N LEU A 78 6.36 2.63 3.04
CA LEU A 78 6.29 1.51 3.99
C LEU A 78 6.73 0.21 3.33
N LEU A 79 6.32 -0.03 2.09
CA LEU A 79 6.74 -1.23 1.35
C LEU A 79 8.26 -1.27 1.19
N HIS A 80 8.87 -0.15 0.89
CA HIS A 80 10.32 -0.06 0.77
C HIS A 80 11.04 -0.27 2.10
N CYS A 81 10.36 -0.05 3.22
CA CYS A 81 10.89 -0.32 4.54
C CYS A 81 10.66 -1.77 4.98
N GLY A 82 10.10 -2.60 4.10
CA GLY A 82 9.82 -3.99 4.41
C GLY A 82 8.49 -4.22 5.10
N ILE A 83 7.64 -3.20 5.18
CA ILE A 83 6.33 -3.30 5.83
C ILE A 83 5.27 -3.42 4.74
N SER A 84 4.79 -4.63 4.50
CA SER A 84 3.88 -4.93 3.39
C SER A 84 2.52 -5.48 3.82
N SER A 85 2.24 -5.52 5.12
CA SER A 85 0.98 -6.05 5.62
C SER A 85 0.53 -5.33 6.88
N ILE A 86 -0.75 -5.45 7.18
CA ILE A 86 -1.31 -4.93 8.44
C ILE A 86 -0.58 -5.54 9.63
N LYS A 87 -0.31 -6.83 9.57
CA LYS A 87 0.39 -7.54 10.65
C LYS A 87 1.80 -6.96 10.88
N SER A 88 2.57 -6.78 9.81
CA SER A 88 3.93 -6.23 9.95
C SER A 88 3.91 -4.80 10.48
N LEU A 89 2.91 -4.00 10.08
CA LEU A 89 2.77 -2.65 10.60
C LEU A 89 2.42 -2.67 12.09
N SER A 90 1.55 -3.57 12.51
CA SER A 90 1.14 -3.69 13.92
C SER A 90 2.30 -4.05 14.83
N GLN A 91 3.32 -4.71 14.29
CA GLN A 91 4.51 -5.13 15.04
C GLN A 91 5.61 -4.08 15.04
N SER A 92 5.43 -2.97 14.33
CA SER A 92 6.41 -1.89 14.24
C SER A 92 6.28 -0.95 15.43
N THR A 93 7.35 -0.18 15.69
CA THR A 93 7.29 0.91 16.66
C THR A 93 7.35 2.24 15.91
N PRO A 94 6.72 3.30 16.46
CA PRO A 94 6.75 4.60 15.80
C PRO A 94 8.18 5.13 15.59
N TYR A 95 9.06 4.88 16.54
CA TYR A 95 10.45 5.31 16.47
C TYR A 95 11.19 4.65 15.32
N GLU A 96 11.03 3.33 15.18
CA GLU A 96 11.67 2.60 14.08
C GLU A 96 11.12 3.01 12.73
N LEU A 97 9.80 3.20 12.64
CA LEU A 97 9.17 3.65 11.39
C LEU A 97 9.71 5.00 10.96
N GLU A 98 9.73 5.95 11.88
CA GLU A 98 10.24 7.29 11.57
C GLU A 98 11.67 7.24 11.08
N ARG A 99 12.51 6.45 11.73
CA ARG A 99 13.91 6.30 11.36
C ARG A 99 14.07 5.68 9.98
N LYS A 100 13.33 4.60 9.70
CA LYS A 100 13.42 3.89 8.42
C LYS A 100 12.90 4.75 7.26
N ILE A 101 11.74 5.38 7.45
CA ILE A 101 11.13 6.22 6.42
C ILE A 101 12.01 7.45 6.15
N GLY A 102 12.50 8.08 7.21
CA GLY A 102 13.38 9.24 7.08
C GLY A 102 14.66 8.91 6.34
N ARG A 103 15.26 7.76 6.62
CA ARG A 103 16.46 7.31 5.93
C ARG A 103 16.18 7.08 4.44
N LEU A 104 15.04 6.45 4.14
CA LEU A 104 14.65 6.16 2.78
C LEU A 104 14.40 7.45 1.98
N GLU A 105 13.70 8.40 2.59
CA GLU A 105 13.44 9.69 1.95
C GLU A 105 14.75 10.42 1.62
N ARG A 106 15.71 10.39 2.53
CA ARG A 106 17.02 11.00 2.28
C ARG A 106 17.78 10.29 1.17
N ASN A 107 17.76 8.97 1.15
CA ASN A 107 18.47 8.18 0.15
C ASN A 107 17.87 8.36 -1.25
N LEU A 108 16.55 8.44 -1.34
CA LEU A 108 15.84 8.60 -2.61
C LEU A 108 15.65 10.06 -3.00
N ARG A 109 16.00 10.98 -2.11
CA ARG A 109 15.79 12.43 -2.29
C ARG A 109 14.34 12.73 -2.61
N VAL A 110 13.43 11.97 -2.01
CA VAL A 110 11.99 12.14 -2.15
C VAL A 110 11.43 12.68 -0.86
N LYS A 111 10.58 13.70 -0.97
CA LYS A 111 9.87 14.24 0.17
C LYS A 111 8.39 14.01 -0.09
N THR A 112 7.72 13.33 0.83
CA THR A 112 6.26 13.19 0.73
C THR A 112 5.61 14.34 1.47
N ASP A 113 4.60 14.95 0.84
CA ASP A 113 3.93 16.14 1.39
C ASP A 113 2.91 15.81 2.47
N THR A 114 2.87 14.58 2.92
CA THR A 114 1.93 14.15 3.93
C THR A 114 2.52 14.28 5.32
N ASP A 115 1.69 14.67 6.27
CA ASP A 115 2.07 14.78 7.66
C ASP A 115 2.53 13.41 8.18
N ARG A 116 3.77 13.37 8.66
CA ARG A 116 4.37 12.17 9.20
C ARG A 116 4.92 12.44 10.59
N THR A 117 4.07 13.01 11.44
CA THR A 117 4.45 13.22 12.83
C THR A 117 4.47 11.89 13.56
N PHE A 118 5.17 11.87 14.69
CA PHE A 118 5.21 10.70 15.56
C PHE A 118 3.79 10.25 15.95
N THR A 119 2.89 11.21 16.14
CA THR A 119 1.49 10.95 16.47
C THR A 119 0.78 10.19 15.35
N VAL A 120 1.01 10.58 14.11
CA VAL A 120 0.41 9.91 12.94
C VAL A 120 0.89 8.46 12.84
N LEU A 121 2.19 8.24 13.01
CA LEU A 121 2.74 6.88 12.97
C LEU A 121 2.17 6.01 14.08
N LYS A 122 1.99 6.56 15.27
CA LYS A 122 1.36 5.83 16.39
C LYS A 122 -0.07 5.43 16.04
N GLU A 123 -0.82 6.33 15.40
CA GLU A 123 -2.19 6.04 14.98
C GLU A 123 -2.24 4.91 13.97
N TRP A 124 -1.34 4.91 12.99
CA TRP A 124 -1.26 3.84 12.00
C TRP A 124 -1.04 2.48 12.66
N ILE A 125 -0.07 2.42 13.57
CA ILE A 125 0.28 1.17 14.27
C ILE A 125 -0.88 0.72 15.16
N LYS A 126 -1.53 1.66 15.84
CA LYS A 126 -2.68 1.36 16.69
C LYS A 126 -3.83 0.77 15.89
N LYS A 127 -4.17 1.40 14.76
CA LYS A 127 -5.23 0.88 13.89
C LYS A 127 -4.88 -0.50 13.34
N ALA A 128 -3.64 -0.66 12.90
CA ALA A 128 -3.16 -1.96 12.41
C ALA A 128 -3.27 -3.03 13.48
N SER A 129 -2.91 -2.70 14.72
CA SER A 129 -2.99 -3.62 15.85
C SER A 129 -4.43 -4.04 16.13
N GLN A 130 -5.36 -3.09 16.07
CA GLN A 130 -6.78 -3.38 16.28
C GLN A 130 -7.33 -4.32 15.21
N ILE A 131 -6.96 -4.10 13.96
CA ILE A 131 -7.37 -4.93 12.84
C ILE A 131 -6.78 -6.33 12.97
N ASP A 132 -5.49 -6.43 13.29
CA ASP A 132 -4.81 -7.71 13.45
C ASP A 132 -5.45 -8.55 14.56
N LYS A 133 -5.79 -7.93 15.68
CA LYS A 133 -6.46 -8.62 16.79
C LYS A 133 -7.86 -9.11 16.39
N SER A 134 -8.57 -8.29 15.61
CA SER A 134 -9.90 -8.65 15.13
C SER A 134 -9.85 -9.90 14.26
N PHE A 135 -8.88 -10.00 13.36
CA PHE A 135 -8.68 -11.18 12.53
C PHE A 135 -8.22 -12.38 13.34
N GLY A 136 -7.35 -12.16 14.33
CA GLY A 136 -6.86 -13.22 15.20
C GLY A 136 -7.96 -13.90 16.01
N ASN A 137 -9.03 -13.15 16.34
CA ASN A 137 -10.14 -13.68 17.13
C ASN A 137 -11.14 -14.50 16.29
N LEU A 138 -10.99 -14.48 14.98
CA LEU A 138 -11.87 -15.23 14.08
C LEU A 138 -11.30 -16.61 13.72
N GLY A 139 -10.06 -16.87 14.13
CA GLY A 139 -9.37 -18.10 13.80
C GLY A 139 -9.60 -19.28 14.74
#